data_dcb6005b423b8caf243581b5ddf2fbf4
#
_entry.id   dcb6005b423b8caf243581b5ddf2fbf4
#
_cell.length_a   1.000
_cell.length_b   1.000
_cell.length_c   1.000
_cell.angle_alpha   90.00
_cell.angle_beta   90.00
_cell.angle_gamma   90.00
#
_symmetry.space_group_name_H-M   'P 1'
#
loop_
_entity.id
_entity.type
_entity.pdbx_description
1 polymer ?
#
loop_
_entity_poly.entity_id
_entity_poly.type
_entity_poly.pdbx_seq_one_letter_code
_entity_poly.pdbx_strand_id
1 'polypeptide(L)'
;MLTKTLYPKKFVGLIFFLWSVTLQAQTTSLTTPENLVVNEQEAIALFYQYNLSFIAAKFNIDTARAEEIIAGAIPNPVFTFTVSTFSPKIFQAAYRANNPGAPLPAFSPQIEQLIETAGKRRLRMESRAFATEAIKFDLQDTARVLTNTVRRSYYTLLLAQKISQVADNNYEHYREIIRVNEIRLKTGDIAAISFMRIEIESLKAQADQDQARTALNQARADLLLVLGWPENSMKILAAEIWPEANPEIALAEQDQLVDHALEMRPDMQSARARIDQAKKMLTLAERLVVPDITVGGFYQRDPGNFITQSGGVSISMPLPLWYQQEGQISSARTNLNSAELELKRTKQEVQTEVMKAVSSWQSANTIAKRFEASVIDRIEKLRKSQAIAYQKGAIGLLDLIDAERNYKIMMLDYYTTLANRSRAWADLLMAYGEETQVKL
;
A
#
# COMPACT_ATOMS: atom_id res chain seq x y z
N MET A 1 22.30 -68.72 -45.74
CA MET A 1 23.42 -67.78 -45.99
C MET A 1 22.97 -66.40 -45.59
N LEU A 2 23.47 -66.00 -44.41
CA LEU A 2 24.09 -64.69 -44.13
C LEU A 2 23.17 -63.47 -44.32
N THR A 3 22.97 -62.55 -43.40
CA THR A 3 23.81 -62.02 -42.34
C THR A 3 22.97 -61.21 -41.34
N LYS A 4 23.24 -61.38 -40.07
CA LYS A 4 22.82 -60.54 -38.98
C LYS A 4 23.56 -59.21 -39.09
N THR A 5 22.87 -58.08 -38.95
CA THR A 5 23.52 -56.80 -38.61
C THR A 5 22.96 -56.33 -37.25
N LEU A 6 23.84 -56.41 -36.25
CA LEU A 6 23.69 -55.84 -34.93
C LEU A 6 23.86 -54.30 -35.01
N TYR A 7 22.96 -53.58 -34.41
CA TYR A 7 23.16 -52.15 -34.05
C TYR A 7 23.69 -52.08 -32.62
N PRO A 8 24.75 -51.31 -32.34
CA PRO A 8 25.29 -51.16 -31.02
C PRO A 8 24.52 -50.10 -30.22
N LYS A 9 24.10 -50.49 -29.00
CA LYS A 9 23.62 -49.58 -27.99
C LYS A 9 24.76 -48.64 -27.56
N LYS A 10 24.66 -47.36 -27.86
CA LYS A 10 25.50 -46.34 -27.27
C LYS A 10 24.98 -46.00 -25.91
N PHE A 11 25.67 -46.45 -24.87
CA PHE A 11 25.58 -45.95 -23.52
C PHE A 11 26.18 -44.55 -23.49
N VAL A 12 25.37 -43.48 -23.36
CA VAL A 12 25.83 -42.14 -23.06
C VAL A 12 25.94 -42.02 -21.53
N GLY A 13 27.18 -42.22 -21.02
CA GLY A 13 27.50 -41.92 -19.63
C GLY A 13 27.49 -40.40 -19.42
N LEU A 14 26.53 -39.93 -18.64
CA LEU A 14 26.42 -38.53 -18.20
C LEU A 14 27.42 -38.38 -17.04
N ILE A 15 28.64 -37.87 -17.35
CA ILE A 15 29.61 -37.44 -16.33
C ILE A 15 29.11 -36.09 -15.79
N PHE A 16 28.54 -36.11 -14.59
CA PHE A 16 28.26 -34.91 -13.80
C PHE A 16 29.62 -34.34 -13.30
N PHE A 17 30.10 -33.33 -13.98
CA PHE A 17 31.17 -32.46 -13.46
C PHE A 17 30.51 -31.52 -12.43
N LEU A 18 30.63 -31.85 -11.16
CA LEU A 18 30.32 -30.96 -10.04
C LEU A 18 31.37 -29.85 -10.01
N TRP A 19 31.09 -28.77 -10.70
CA TRP A 19 31.80 -27.52 -10.51
C TRP A 19 31.19 -26.84 -9.28
N SER A 20 31.82 -27.05 -8.13
CA SER A 20 31.57 -26.30 -6.92
C SER A 20 32.04 -24.85 -7.14
N VAL A 21 31.15 -24.01 -7.65
CA VAL A 21 31.34 -22.57 -7.57
C VAL A 21 31.12 -22.19 -6.12
N THR A 22 32.22 -22.06 -5.36
CA THR A 22 32.21 -21.38 -4.08
C THR A 22 31.88 -19.93 -4.34
N LEU A 23 30.59 -19.59 -4.23
CA LEU A 23 30.12 -18.22 -4.16
C LEU A 23 30.63 -17.68 -2.81
N GLN A 24 31.80 -17.05 -2.81
CA GLN A 24 32.20 -16.19 -1.72
C GLN A 24 31.22 -15.02 -1.72
N ALA A 25 30.18 -15.13 -0.92
CA ALA A 25 29.39 -13.98 -0.51
C ALA A 25 30.37 -13.06 0.25
N GLN A 26 30.90 -12.07 -0.45
CA GLN A 26 31.45 -10.89 0.20
C GLN A 26 30.28 -10.26 0.95
N THR A 27 30.14 -10.65 2.22
CA THR A 27 29.40 -9.82 3.18
C THR A 27 30.25 -8.54 3.33
N THR A 28 30.04 -7.59 2.43
CA THR A 28 30.29 -6.19 2.75
C THR A 28 29.40 -5.92 3.94
N SER A 29 29.97 -6.00 5.13
CA SER A 29 29.39 -5.37 6.30
C SER A 29 29.33 -3.89 5.97
N LEU A 30 28.21 -3.45 5.37
CA LEU A 30 27.82 -2.06 5.40
C LEU A 30 27.77 -1.73 6.90
N THR A 31 28.81 -1.06 7.38
CA THR A 31 28.74 -0.38 8.67
C THR A 31 27.60 0.61 8.51
N THR A 32 26.42 0.19 8.97
CA THR A 32 25.23 1.05 9.02
C THR A 32 25.64 2.29 9.81
N PRO A 33 25.53 3.49 9.25
CA PRO A 33 25.88 4.69 9.99
C PRO A 33 25.04 4.69 11.26
N GLU A 34 25.66 4.94 12.40
CA GLU A 34 25.01 4.93 13.72
C GLU A 34 23.80 5.89 13.76
N ASN A 35 23.78 6.89 12.88
CA ASN A 35 22.68 7.83 12.69
C ASN A 35 22.41 8.02 11.18
N LEU A 36 21.21 7.75 10.75
CA LEU A 36 20.71 8.06 9.40
C LEU A 36 19.92 9.37 9.45
N VAL A 37 20.46 10.43 8.87
CA VAL A 37 19.73 11.68 8.69
C VAL A 37 19.03 11.64 7.35
N VAL A 38 17.71 11.82 7.34
CA VAL A 38 16.89 11.79 6.13
C VAL A 38 16.08 13.10 6.00
N ASN A 39 15.91 13.55 4.77
CA ASN A 39 14.92 14.56 4.45
C ASN A 39 13.57 13.90 4.06
N GLU A 40 12.52 14.71 3.83
CA GLU A 40 11.19 14.21 3.49
C GLU A 40 11.21 13.34 2.23
N GLN A 41 11.89 13.79 1.16
CA GLN A 41 11.94 13.08 -0.12
C GLN A 41 12.70 11.75 -0.01
N GLU A 42 13.78 11.73 0.75
CA GLU A 42 14.54 10.51 1.05
C GLU A 42 13.69 9.51 1.86
N ALA A 43 12.92 9.99 2.84
CA ALA A 43 12.01 9.15 3.60
C ALA A 43 10.93 8.53 2.69
N ILE A 44 10.36 9.30 1.75
CA ILE A 44 9.41 8.80 0.76
C ILE A 44 10.08 7.77 -0.18
N ALA A 45 11.32 8.01 -0.61
CA ALA A 45 12.05 7.05 -1.45
C ALA A 45 12.31 5.73 -0.73
N LEU A 46 12.72 5.78 0.55
CA LEU A 46 12.90 4.60 1.39
C LEU A 46 11.59 3.83 1.59
N PHE A 47 10.48 4.54 1.79
CA PHE A 47 9.16 3.93 1.87
C PHE A 47 8.83 3.11 0.62
N TYR A 48 8.99 3.67 -0.58
CA TYR A 48 8.73 2.95 -1.83
C TYR A 48 9.61 1.72 -2.01
N GLN A 49 10.80 1.73 -1.43
CA GLN A 49 11.76 0.63 -1.52
C GLN A 49 11.49 -0.50 -0.52
N TYR A 50 11.09 -0.17 0.71
CA TYR A 50 11.08 -1.13 1.82
C TYR A 50 9.70 -1.45 2.38
N ASN A 51 8.67 -0.61 2.16
CA ASN A 51 7.38 -0.85 2.77
C ASN A 51 6.69 -2.08 2.18
N LEU A 52 6.55 -3.12 3.03
CA LEU A 52 6.00 -4.41 2.61
C LEU A 52 4.53 -4.34 2.19
N SER A 53 3.74 -3.45 2.79
CA SER A 53 2.33 -3.27 2.42
C SER A 53 2.20 -2.69 1.01
N PHE A 54 3.05 -1.72 0.67
CA PHE A 54 3.09 -1.16 -0.68
C PHE A 54 3.61 -2.17 -1.71
N ILE A 55 4.66 -2.95 -1.35
CA ILE A 55 5.19 -4.02 -2.22
C ILE A 55 4.11 -5.10 -2.45
N ALA A 56 3.39 -5.49 -1.40
CA ALA A 56 2.29 -6.46 -1.52
C ALA A 56 1.15 -5.94 -2.41
N ALA A 57 0.83 -4.64 -2.34
CA ALA A 57 -0.18 -4.03 -3.21
C ALA A 57 0.18 -4.11 -4.71
N LYS A 58 1.46 -4.12 -5.07
CA LYS A 58 1.92 -4.31 -6.47
C LYS A 58 1.54 -5.69 -7.01
N PHE A 59 1.56 -6.74 -6.19
CA PHE A 59 1.18 -8.09 -6.63
C PHE A 59 -0.30 -8.20 -7.03
N ASN A 60 -1.16 -7.27 -6.58
CA ASN A 60 -2.55 -7.24 -7.04
C ASN A 60 -2.65 -6.93 -8.54
N ILE A 61 -1.71 -6.17 -9.10
CA ILE A 61 -1.65 -5.91 -10.55
C ILE A 61 -1.29 -7.20 -11.30
N ASP A 62 -0.32 -7.97 -10.80
CA ASP A 62 0.08 -9.22 -11.43
C ASP A 62 -1.06 -10.26 -11.38
N THR A 63 -1.79 -10.29 -10.26
CA THR A 63 -3.01 -11.11 -10.13
C THR A 63 -4.07 -10.68 -11.14
N ALA A 64 -4.31 -9.38 -11.29
CA ALA A 64 -5.28 -8.86 -12.26
C ALA A 64 -4.88 -9.17 -13.70
N ARG A 65 -3.59 -9.06 -14.05
CA ARG A 65 -3.06 -9.47 -15.36
C ARG A 65 -3.25 -10.97 -15.62
N ALA A 66 -3.03 -11.81 -14.60
CA ALA A 66 -3.30 -13.24 -14.72
C ALA A 66 -4.80 -13.51 -14.98
N GLU A 67 -5.69 -12.76 -14.34
CA GLU A 67 -7.15 -12.83 -14.57
C GLU A 67 -7.54 -12.38 -15.99
N GLU A 68 -6.84 -11.42 -16.61
CA GLU A 68 -7.02 -11.07 -18.02
C GLU A 68 -6.66 -12.25 -18.94
N ILE A 69 -5.53 -12.91 -18.67
CA ILE A 69 -5.09 -14.09 -19.42
C ILE A 69 -6.15 -15.18 -19.32
N ILE A 70 -6.65 -15.48 -18.11
CA ILE A 70 -7.70 -16.47 -17.86
C ILE A 70 -8.98 -16.09 -18.63
N ALA A 71 -9.38 -14.82 -18.60
CA ALA A 71 -10.57 -14.34 -19.30
C ALA A 71 -10.47 -14.49 -20.82
N GLY A 72 -9.24 -14.40 -21.35
CA GLY A 72 -8.95 -14.60 -22.77
C GLY A 72 -8.75 -16.06 -23.18
N ALA A 73 -8.66 -16.98 -22.25
CA ALA A 73 -8.42 -18.38 -22.57
C ALA A 73 -9.58 -18.99 -23.38
N ILE A 74 -9.22 -19.75 -24.42
CA ILE A 74 -10.17 -20.59 -25.14
C ILE A 74 -10.30 -21.88 -24.35
N PRO A 75 -11.52 -22.37 -24.05
CA PRO A 75 -11.70 -23.65 -23.38
C PRO A 75 -10.97 -24.78 -24.13
N ASN A 76 -10.28 -25.63 -23.40
CA ASN A 76 -9.58 -26.76 -23.99
C ASN A 76 -10.57 -27.79 -24.59
N PRO A 77 -10.18 -28.49 -25.66
CA PRO A 77 -10.93 -29.62 -26.13
C PRO A 77 -11.09 -30.69 -25.05
N VAL A 78 -12.26 -31.27 -24.96
CA VAL A 78 -12.55 -32.39 -24.05
C VAL A 78 -12.45 -33.70 -24.83
N PHE A 79 -11.57 -34.59 -24.38
CA PHE A 79 -11.50 -35.95 -24.89
C PHE A 79 -12.26 -36.88 -23.95
N THR A 80 -13.25 -37.56 -24.49
CA THR A 80 -14.03 -38.54 -23.76
C THR A 80 -13.81 -39.94 -24.37
N PHE A 81 -13.49 -40.89 -23.54
CA PHE A 81 -13.36 -42.28 -23.95
C PHE A 81 -14.38 -43.13 -23.19
N THR A 82 -15.41 -43.61 -23.90
CA THR A 82 -16.48 -44.42 -23.31
C THR A 82 -16.27 -45.87 -23.63
N VAL A 83 -16.35 -46.73 -22.61
CA VAL A 83 -16.42 -48.18 -22.75
C VAL A 83 -17.77 -48.62 -22.26
N SER A 84 -18.56 -49.18 -23.16
CA SER A 84 -19.88 -49.72 -22.82
C SER A 84 -19.86 -51.25 -22.78
N THR A 85 -20.82 -51.81 -22.08
CA THR A 85 -20.94 -53.26 -21.92
C THR A 85 -19.71 -53.87 -21.19
N PHE A 86 -19.23 -53.19 -20.15
CA PHE A 86 -18.12 -53.66 -19.34
C PHE A 86 -18.59 -54.72 -18.34
N SER A 87 -18.14 -55.98 -18.52
CA SER A 87 -18.24 -57.01 -17.49
C SER A 87 -16.84 -57.56 -17.20
N PRO A 88 -16.37 -57.57 -15.93
CA PRO A 88 -15.03 -58.09 -15.59
C PRO A 88 -14.81 -59.53 -16.12
N LYS A 89 -15.88 -60.34 -16.24
CA LYS A 89 -15.83 -61.73 -16.75
C LYS A 89 -15.51 -61.81 -18.25
N ILE A 90 -15.79 -60.75 -19.03
CA ILE A 90 -15.52 -60.67 -20.48
C ILE A 90 -14.02 -60.80 -20.80
N PHE A 91 -13.18 -60.42 -19.93
CA PHE A 91 -11.71 -60.48 -20.10
C PHE A 91 -11.15 -61.88 -19.73
N GLN A 92 -11.93 -62.71 -19.12
CA GLN A 92 -11.51 -64.13 -18.81
C GLN A 92 -11.68 -65.01 -20.04
N ALA A 93 -10.57 -65.61 -20.53
CA ALA A 93 -10.58 -66.45 -21.67
C ALA A 93 -11.60 -67.67 -21.53
N ALA A 94 -11.71 -68.20 -20.29
CA ALA A 94 -12.66 -69.29 -19.98
C ALA A 94 -14.13 -68.82 -20.07
N TYR A 95 -14.47 -67.60 -19.72
CA TYR A 95 -15.80 -67.03 -19.84
C TYR A 95 -16.21 -66.91 -21.31
N ARG A 96 -15.28 -66.43 -22.16
CA ARG A 96 -15.52 -66.32 -23.62
C ARG A 96 -15.68 -67.67 -24.32
N ALA A 97 -14.87 -68.66 -23.92
CA ALA A 97 -14.97 -70.03 -24.48
C ALA A 97 -16.32 -70.69 -24.20
N ASN A 98 -16.91 -70.43 -23.02
CA ASN A 98 -18.17 -70.97 -22.59
C ASN A 98 -19.41 -70.15 -22.98
N ASN A 99 -19.20 -68.86 -23.43
CA ASN A 99 -20.27 -67.97 -23.84
C ASN A 99 -19.89 -67.25 -25.17
N PRO A 100 -19.95 -68.00 -26.30
CA PRO A 100 -19.51 -67.42 -27.59
C PRO A 100 -20.35 -66.24 -28.08
N GLY A 101 -21.56 -66.05 -27.54
CA GLY A 101 -22.42 -64.86 -27.80
C GLY A 101 -22.32 -63.72 -26.81
N ALA A 102 -21.38 -63.79 -25.86
CA ALA A 102 -21.20 -62.68 -24.90
C ALA A 102 -20.81 -61.38 -25.62
N PRO A 103 -21.50 -60.25 -25.36
CA PRO A 103 -21.22 -58.98 -26.02
C PRO A 103 -19.81 -58.50 -25.68
N LEU A 104 -19.03 -58.17 -26.68
CA LEU A 104 -17.74 -57.56 -26.51
C LEU A 104 -17.92 -56.09 -26.07
N PRO A 105 -16.96 -55.47 -25.33
CA PRO A 105 -17.07 -54.07 -25.00
C PRO A 105 -17.02 -53.19 -26.26
N ALA A 106 -17.96 -52.25 -26.34
CA ALA A 106 -17.92 -51.20 -27.35
C ALA A 106 -17.02 -50.06 -26.88
N PHE A 107 -16.30 -49.47 -27.79
CA PHE A 107 -15.42 -48.33 -27.53
C PHE A 107 -15.88 -47.12 -28.33
N SER A 108 -15.95 -45.97 -27.65
CA SER A 108 -16.35 -44.71 -28.28
C SER A 108 -15.41 -43.59 -27.81
N PRO A 109 -14.27 -43.34 -28.49
CA PRO A 109 -13.51 -42.12 -28.34
C PRO A 109 -14.25 -40.95 -28.99
N GLN A 110 -14.28 -39.82 -28.31
CA GLN A 110 -14.90 -38.56 -28.74
C GLN A 110 -14.02 -37.40 -28.38
N ILE A 111 -13.91 -36.39 -29.24
CA ILE A 111 -13.29 -35.12 -28.94
C ILE A 111 -14.30 -34.01 -29.23
N GLU A 112 -14.41 -33.08 -28.28
CA GLU A 112 -15.34 -31.96 -28.34
C GLU A 112 -14.65 -30.65 -28.05
N GLN A 113 -15.04 -29.59 -28.77
CA GLN A 113 -14.59 -28.24 -28.58
C GLN A 113 -15.76 -27.28 -28.38
N LEU A 114 -15.76 -26.58 -27.27
CA LEU A 114 -16.69 -25.46 -27.03
C LEU A 114 -16.27 -24.24 -27.86
N ILE A 115 -17.22 -23.70 -28.60
CA ILE A 115 -17.09 -22.44 -29.36
C ILE A 115 -17.99 -21.41 -28.71
N GLU A 116 -17.38 -20.44 -28.07
CA GLU A 116 -18.08 -19.32 -27.45
C GLU A 116 -18.67 -18.39 -28.53
N THR A 117 -19.95 -18.09 -28.40
CA THR A 117 -20.72 -17.27 -29.36
C THR A 117 -20.95 -15.85 -28.82
N ALA A 118 -21.61 -15.00 -29.62
CA ALA A 118 -22.06 -13.64 -29.25
C ALA A 118 -20.96 -12.71 -28.70
N GLY A 119 -19.70 -13.03 -28.94
CA GLY A 119 -18.56 -12.19 -28.49
C GLY A 119 -18.31 -12.22 -26.98
N LYS A 120 -18.80 -13.23 -26.27
CA LYS A 120 -18.70 -13.37 -24.81
C LYS A 120 -17.27 -13.33 -24.32
N ARG A 121 -16.35 -14.04 -25.01
CA ARG A 121 -14.92 -14.02 -24.69
C ARG A 121 -14.35 -12.60 -24.75
N ARG A 122 -14.65 -11.85 -25.80
CA ARG A 122 -14.19 -10.47 -25.95
C ARG A 122 -14.72 -9.58 -24.83
N LEU A 123 -16.01 -9.65 -24.50
CA LEU A 123 -16.60 -8.87 -23.42
C LEU A 123 -16.00 -9.22 -22.06
N ARG A 124 -15.68 -10.50 -21.82
CA ARG A 124 -14.99 -10.96 -20.63
C ARG A 124 -13.58 -10.38 -20.53
N MET A 125 -12.83 -10.37 -21.64
CA MET A 125 -11.49 -9.75 -21.70
C MET A 125 -11.55 -8.24 -21.46
N GLU A 126 -12.46 -7.52 -22.13
CA GLU A 126 -12.64 -6.08 -21.97
C GLU A 126 -13.03 -5.73 -20.52
N SER A 127 -13.91 -6.52 -19.89
CA SER A 127 -14.28 -6.31 -18.49
C SER A 127 -13.07 -6.49 -17.55
N ARG A 128 -12.25 -7.52 -17.79
CA ARG A 128 -11.05 -7.74 -16.97
C ARG A 128 -9.97 -6.69 -17.22
N ALA A 129 -9.83 -6.18 -18.41
CA ALA A 129 -8.92 -5.06 -18.71
C ALA A 129 -9.28 -3.81 -17.91
N PHE A 130 -10.58 -3.43 -17.85
CA PHE A 130 -11.03 -2.34 -16.99
C PHE A 130 -10.83 -2.63 -15.49
N ALA A 131 -11.00 -3.90 -15.07
CA ALA A 131 -10.69 -4.29 -13.70
C ALA A 131 -9.19 -4.10 -13.36
N THR A 132 -8.30 -4.48 -14.27
CA THR A 132 -6.85 -4.27 -14.11
C THR A 132 -6.51 -2.77 -14.08
N GLU A 133 -7.18 -1.96 -14.90
CA GLU A 133 -7.01 -0.51 -14.88
C GLU A 133 -7.45 0.08 -13.53
N ALA A 134 -8.60 -0.34 -13.00
CA ALA A 134 -9.04 0.07 -11.67
C ALA A 134 -8.03 -0.29 -10.58
N ILE A 135 -7.47 -1.50 -10.61
CA ILE A 135 -6.45 -1.95 -9.65
C ILE A 135 -5.15 -1.14 -9.74
N LYS A 136 -4.75 -0.69 -10.95
CA LYS A 136 -3.60 0.21 -11.10
C LYS A 136 -3.86 1.56 -10.44
N PHE A 137 -5.06 2.11 -10.60
CA PHE A 137 -5.45 3.35 -9.92
C PHE A 137 -5.56 3.14 -8.39
N ASP A 138 -6.07 2.00 -7.92
CA ASP A 138 -6.08 1.66 -6.50
C ASP A 138 -4.67 1.61 -5.90
N LEU A 139 -3.66 1.10 -6.65
CA LEU A 139 -2.26 1.14 -6.22
C LEU A 139 -1.74 2.58 -6.15
N GLN A 140 -2.07 3.43 -7.12
CA GLN A 140 -1.68 4.85 -7.09
C GLN A 140 -2.33 5.58 -5.92
N ASP A 141 -3.60 5.29 -5.61
CA ASP A 141 -4.29 5.85 -4.45
C ASP A 141 -3.66 5.38 -3.14
N THR A 142 -3.35 4.09 -3.04
CA THR A 142 -2.61 3.52 -1.90
C THR A 142 -1.27 4.23 -1.72
N ALA A 143 -0.52 4.47 -2.80
CA ALA A 143 0.73 5.21 -2.76
C ALA A 143 0.53 6.65 -2.24
N ARG A 144 -0.50 7.35 -2.71
CA ARG A 144 -0.86 8.71 -2.30
C ARG A 144 -1.14 8.78 -0.79
N VAL A 145 -1.98 7.89 -0.28
CA VAL A 145 -2.35 7.84 1.14
C VAL A 145 -1.17 7.46 2.03
N LEU A 146 -0.40 6.45 1.62
CA LEU A 146 0.77 6.02 2.40
C LEU A 146 1.90 7.05 2.36
N THR A 147 2.11 7.75 1.24
CA THR A 147 3.07 8.87 1.16
C THR A 147 2.71 9.97 2.15
N ASN A 148 1.42 10.31 2.29
CA ASN A 148 0.99 11.26 3.32
C ASN A 148 1.28 10.73 4.74
N THR A 149 1.08 9.44 4.98
CA THR A 149 1.42 8.82 6.27
C THR A 149 2.91 8.94 6.58
N VAL A 150 3.79 8.75 5.59
CA VAL A 150 5.25 8.98 5.73
C VAL A 150 5.54 10.43 6.08
N ARG A 151 4.98 11.40 5.34
CA ARG A 151 5.13 12.83 5.60
C ARG A 151 4.72 13.19 7.02
N ARG A 152 3.56 12.74 7.47
CA ARG A 152 3.06 12.99 8.83
C ARG A 152 3.95 12.38 9.91
N SER A 153 4.43 11.16 9.71
CA SER A 153 5.37 10.50 10.64
C SER A 153 6.72 11.22 10.66
N TYR A 154 7.22 11.67 9.50
CA TYR A 154 8.44 12.46 9.39
C TYR A 154 8.34 13.77 10.18
N TYR A 155 7.27 14.56 10.03
CA TYR A 155 7.07 15.79 10.78
C TYR A 155 6.75 15.55 12.27
N THR A 156 6.26 14.36 12.62
CA THR A 156 6.13 13.94 14.02
C THR A 156 7.51 13.70 14.64
N LEU A 157 8.39 13.03 13.93
CA LEU A 157 9.77 12.83 14.35
C LEU A 157 10.52 14.15 14.49
N LEU A 158 10.42 15.03 13.50
CA LEU A 158 11.05 16.35 13.52
C LEU A 158 10.58 17.19 14.72
N LEU A 159 9.28 17.19 15.00
CA LEU A 159 8.71 17.82 16.20
C LEU A 159 9.29 17.22 17.49
N ALA A 160 9.31 15.89 17.60
CA ALA A 160 9.83 15.20 18.78
C ALA A 160 11.33 15.50 19.01
N GLN A 161 12.14 15.63 17.94
CA GLN A 161 13.53 16.08 18.01
C GLN A 161 13.64 17.50 18.59
N LYS A 162 12.77 18.42 18.12
CA LYS A 162 12.77 19.81 18.62
C LYS A 162 12.30 19.92 20.05
N ILE A 163 11.27 19.17 20.44
CA ILE A 163 10.81 19.08 21.82
C ILE A 163 11.91 18.55 22.73
N SER A 164 12.61 17.48 22.31
CA SER A 164 13.74 16.93 23.09
C SER A 164 14.85 17.95 23.23
N GLN A 165 15.20 18.67 22.17
CA GLN A 165 16.21 19.74 22.22
C GLN A 165 15.83 20.88 23.17
N VAL A 166 14.56 21.30 23.15
CA VAL A 166 14.06 22.33 24.08
C VAL A 166 14.11 21.85 25.52
N ALA A 167 13.73 20.57 25.77
CA ALA A 167 13.76 19.99 27.11
C ALA A 167 15.21 19.80 27.63
N ASP A 168 16.14 19.34 26.77
CA ASP A 168 17.56 19.23 27.11
C ASP A 168 18.13 20.60 27.50
N ASN A 169 17.89 21.62 26.67
CA ASN A 169 18.34 22.98 26.95
C ASN A 169 17.72 23.54 28.23
N ASN A 170 16.45 23.34 28.47
CA ASN A 170 15.76 23.82 29.66
C ASN A 170 16.33 23.17 30.93
N TYR A 171 16.60 21.87 30.93
CA TYR A 171 17.22 21.17 32.05
C TYR A 171 18.64 21.67 32.34
N GLU A 172 19.47 21.87 31.31
CA GLU A 172 20.82 22.42 31.47
C GLU A 172 20.79 23.85 32.03
N HIS A 173 19.82 24.69 31.63
CA HIS A 173 19.63 26.01 32.22
C HIS A 173 19.29 25.96 33.72
N TYR A 174 18.39 25.06 34.14
CA TYR A 174 18.09 24.90 35.56
C TYR A 174 19.29 24.36 36.35
N ARG A 175 20.12 23.48 35.78
CA ARG A 175 21.38 23.04 36.40
C ARG A 175 22.33 24.20 36.64
N GLU A 176 22.47 25.12 35.68
CA GLU A 176 23.28 26.31 35.83
C GLU A 176 22.71 27.29 36.90
N ILE A 177 21.37 27.48 36.90
CA ILE A 177 20.69 28.27 37.93
C ILE A 177 20.94 27.70 39.32
N ILE A 178 20.84 26.38 39.50
CA ILE A 178 21.15 25.71 40.78
C ILE A 178 22.59 25.98 41.19
N ARG A 179 23.56 25.77 40.29
CA ARG A 179 24.97 25.96 40.56
C ARG A 179 25.30 27.37 41.09
N VAL A 180 24.73 28.38 40.45
CA VAL A 180 24.93 29.78 40.87
C VAL A 180 24.26 30.06 42.21
N ASN A 181 23.05 29.53 42.43
CA ASN A 181 22.27 29.84 43.63
C ASN A 181 22.68 28.99 44.84
N GLU A 182 23.35 27.85 44.65
CA GLU A 182 23.99 27.12 45.74
C GLU A 182 25.10 27.93 46.42
N ILE A 183 25.87 28.70 45.63
CA ILE A 183 26.88 29.61 46.19
C ILE A 183 26.21 30.75 46.96
N ARG A 184 25.13 31.32 46.41
CA ARG A 184 24.36 32.40 47.05
C ARG A 184 23.67 31.98 48.33
N LEU A 185 23.22 30.72 48.40
CA LEU A 185 22.68 30.12 49.64
C LEU A 185 23.76 30.01 50.73
N LYS A 186 24.95 29.55 50.34
CA LYS A 186 26.09 29.42 51.29
C LYS A 186 26.59 30.78 51.82
N THR A 187 26.44 31.85 51.02
CA THR A 187 26.77 33.24 51.42
C THR A 187 25.63 33.97 52.14
N GLY A 188 24.43 33.34 52.20
CA GLY A 188 23.26 33.95 52.84
C GLY A 188 22.50 34.97 51.97
N ASP A 189 22.84 35.06 50.66
CA ASP A 189 22.24 36.02 49.72
C ASP A 189 20.85 35.60 49.26
N ILE A 190 20.45 34.33 49.45
CA ILE A 190 19.11 33.82 49.16
C ILE A 190 18.61 32.98 50.32
N ALA A 191 17.26 32.97 50.51
CA ALA A 191 16.60 32.15 51.51
C ALA A 191 16.55 30.65 51.06
N ALA A 192 16.67 29.71 52.02
CA ALA A 192 16.57 28.28 51.75
C ALA A 192 15.29 27.89 51.03
N ILE A 193 14.16 28.50 51.32
CA ILE A 193 12.88 28.28 50.64
C ILE A 193 12.93 28.66 49.14
N SER A 194 13.70 29.68 48.77
CA SER A 194 13.89 30.07 47.37
C SER A 194 14.78 29.07 46.63
N PHE A 195 15.79 28.52 47.29
CA PHE A 195 16.61 27.47 46.73
C PHE A 195 15.80 26.16 46.52
N MET A 196 14.99 25.72 47.47
CA MET A 196 14.10 24.57 47.33
C MET A 196 13.17 24.70 46.09
N ARG A 197 12.69 25.91 45.78
CA ARG A 197 11.86 26.12 44.56
C ARG A 197 12.65 25.87 43.30
N ILE A 198 13.92 26.26 43.21
CA ILE A 198 14.76 25.98 42.05
C ILE A 198 14.97 24.47 41.90
N GLU A 199 15.23 23.77 43.01
CA GLU A 199 15.38 22.31 43.00
C GLU A 199 14.13 21.61 42.47
N ILE A 200 12.95 22.02 42.90
CA ILE A 200 11.67 21.48 42.42
C ILE A 200 11.48 21.71 40.92
N GLU A 201 11.78 22.94 40.42
CA GLU A 201 11.68 23.24 38.98
C GLU A 201 12.74 22.47 38.18
N SER A 202 13.95 22.27 38.72
CA SER A 202 14.97 21.43 38.08
C SER A 202 14.56 19.96 37.96
N LEU A 203 13.97 19.37 39.02
CA LEU A 203 13.43 18.02 38.99
C LEU A 203 12.32 17.89 37.93
N LYS A 204 11.48 18.92 37.80
CA LYS A 204 10.43 18.98 36.80
C LYS A 204 11.01 19.05 35.37
N ALA A 205 12.05 19.88 35.20
CA ALA A 205 12.75 19.97 33.91
C ALA A 205 13.45 18.65 33.53
N GLN A 206 13.98 17.92 34.51
CA GLN A 206 14.54 16.58 34.31
C GLN A 206 13.45 15.57 33.87
N ALA A 207 12.30 15.57 34.55
CA ALA A 207 11.18 14.70 34.17
C ALA A 207 10.68 15.01 32.72
N ASP A 208 10.57 16.30 32.37
CA ASP A 208 10.22 16.74 31.02
C ASP A 208 11.25 16.26 29.98
N GLN A 209 12.56 16.28 30.31
CA GLN A 209 13.63 15.76 29.46
C GLN A 209 13.49 14.27 29.23
N ASP A 210 13.26 13.47 30.27
CA ASP A 210 13.10 12.02 30.15
C ASP A 210 11.85 11.64 29.33
N GLN A 211 10.76 12.38 29.53
CA GLN A 211 9.54 12.21 28.75
C GLN A 211 9.76 12.58 27.26
N ALA A 212 10.46 13.68 26.99
CA ALA A 212 10.76 14.11 25.62
C ALA A 212 11.66 13.10 24.89
N ARG A 213 12.67 12.53 25.57
CA ARG A 213 13.52 11.46 25.03
C ARG A 213 12.73 10.18 24.72
N THR A 214 11.79 9.84 25.58
CA THR A 214 10.90 8.68 25.34
C THR A 214 10.02 8.92 24.12
N ALA A 215 9.39 10.10 24.02
CA ALA A 215 8.58 10.47 22.84
C ALA A 215 9.40 10.51 21.54
N LEU A 216 10.64 10.97 21.59
CA LEU A 216 11.55 10.94 20.44
C LEU A 216 11.85 9.51 19.98
N ASN A 217 12.11 8.58 20.92
CA ASN A 217 12.38 7.20 20.58
C ASN A 217 11.13 6.51 19.99
N GLN A 218 9.94 6.83 20.51
CA GLN A 218 8.67 6.36 19.94
C GLN A 218 8.47 6.88 18.51
N ALA A 219 8.65 8.18 18.28
CA ALA A 219 8.50 8.77 16.96
C ALA A 219 9.51 8.19 15.93
N ARG A 220 10.72 7.82 16.37
CA ARG A 220 11.70 7.10 15.54
C ARG A 220 11.20 5.71 15.15
N ALA A 221 10.70 4.96 16.12
CA ALA A 221 10.17 3.62 15.88
C ALA A 221 8.94 3.67 14.95
N ASP A 222 8.05 4.65 15.13
CA ASP A 222 6.87 4.85 14.28
C ASP A 222 7.26 5.16 12.83
N LEU A 223 8.26 6.03 12.61
CA LEU A 223 8.73 6.32 11.26
C LEU A 223 9.38 5.08 10.62
N LEU A 224 10.25 4.35 11.34
CA LEU A 224 10.87 3.12 10.84
C LEU A 224 9.82 2.06 10.45
N LEU A 225 8.76 1.93 11.25
CA LEU A 225 7.63 1.04 10.95
C LEU A 225 6.92 1.45 9.65
N VAL A 226 6.62 2.74 9.50
CA VAL A 226 5.95 3.26 8.29
C VAL A 226 6.84 3.12 7.06
N LEU A 227 8.16 3.29 7.19
CA LEU A 227 9.10 3.05 6.10
C LEU A 227 9.24 1.56 5.75
N GLY A 228 8.90 0.65 6.66
CA GLY A 228 9.15 -0.78 6.50
C GLY A 228 10.63 -1.15 6.62
N TRP A 229 11.39 -0.35 7.38
CA TRP A 229 12.84 -0.55 7.53
C TRP A 229 13.14 -1.86 8.25
N PRO A 230 14.04 -2.72 7.71
CA PRO A 230 14.24 -4.07 8.22
C PRO A 230 15.01 -4.14 9.55
N GLU A 231 15.70 -3.08 9.95
CA GLU A 231 16.55 -3.04 11.15
C GLU A 231 16.03 -2.03 12.17
N ASN A 232 15.66 -2.52 13.35
CA ASN A 232 15.18 -1.66 14.46
C ASN A 232 16.31 -0.94 15.23
N SER A 233 17.58 -1.16 14.88
CA SER A 233 18.72 -0.66 15.63
C SER A 233 19.24 0.72 15.18
N MET A 234 18.72 1.24 14.07
CA MET A 234 19.20 2.49 13.48
C MET A 234 18.56 3.71 14.11
N LYS A 235 19.38 4.67 14.52
CA LYS A 235 18.90 5.98 14.96
C LYS A 235 18.60 6.86 13.75
N ILE A 236 17.35 6.81 13.28
CA ILE A 236 16.90 7.73 12.25
C ILE A 236 16.66 9.13 12.82
N LEU A 237 17.09 10.14 12.08
CA LEU A 237 16.92 11.55 12.37
C LEU A 237 16.29 12.24 11.17
N ALA A 238 15.31 13.08 11.42
CA ALA A 238 14.78 13.99 10.40
C ALA A 238 15.72 15.17 10.21
N ALA A 239 16.02 15.52 8.97
CA ALA A 239 16.71 16.77 8.66
C ALA A 239 15.84 17.96 9.11
N GLU A 240 16.48 19.01 9.63
CA GLU A 240 15.78 20.20 10.14
C GLU A 240 15.30 21.09 8.98
N ILE A 241 14.41 20.54 8.14
CA ILE A 241 13.84 21.25 7.00
C ILE A 241 12.32 21.24 7.13
N TRP A 242 11.74 22.41 7.31
CA TRP A 242 10.29 22.60 7.26
C TRP A 242 9.87 22.88 5.82
N PRO A 243 8.76 22.31 5.33
CA PRO A 243 8.37 22.43 3.92
C PRO A 243 7.97 23.86 3.59
N GLU A 244 8.39 24.33 2.43
CA GLU A 244 7.83 25.50 1.80
C GLU A 244 6.63 25.10 0.95
N ALA A 245 5.53 25.83 1.09
CA ALA A 245 4.32 25.56 0.32
C ALA A 245 4.50 26.01 -1.13
N ASN A 246 4.11 25.14 -2.08
CA ASN A 246 4.02 25.56 -3.48
C ASN A 246 2.97 26.69 -3.61
N PRO A 247 3.37 27.89 -4.10
CA PRO A 247 2.47 29.05 -4.20
C PRO A 247 1.24 28.77 -5.07
N GLU A 248 1.38 27.97 -6.12
CA GLU A 248 0.28 27.65 -7.04
C GLU A 248 -0.86 26.92 -6.33
N ILE A 249 -0.53 25.97 -5.44
CA ILE A 249 -1.53 25.21 -4.67
C ILE A 249 -1.96 26.03 -3.44
N ALA A 250 -1.02 26.68 -2.76
CA ALA A 250 -1.28 27.39 -1.49
C ALA A 250 -2.19 28.60 -1.66
N LEU A 251 -2.21 29.23 -2.85
CA LEU A 251 -2.95 30.44 -3.18
C LEU A 251 -4.15 30.17 -4.11
N ALA A 252 -4.31 28.95 -4.62
CA ALA A 252 -5.42 28.59 -5.50
C ALA A 252 -6.77 28.71 -4.79
N GLU A 253 -7.79 29.06 -5.54
CA GLU A 253 -9.16 29.07 -5.04
C GLU A 253 -9.65 27.63 -4.75
N GLN A 254 -10.45 27.50 -3.70
CA GLN A 254 -10.92 26.19 -3.24
C GLN A 254 -11.60 25.37 -4.34
N ASP A 255 -12.43 26.03 -5.16
CA ASP A 255 -13.17 25.35 -6.24
C ASP A 255 -12.22 24.80 -7.31
N GLN A 256 -11.14 25.52 -7.64
CA GLN A 256 -10.11 25.03 -8.57
C GLN A 256 -9.39 23.79 -8.05
N LEU A 257 -9.10 23.76 -6.74
CA LEU A 257 -8.48 22.59 -6.11
C LEU A 257 -9.43 21.39 -6.09
N VAL A 258 -10.72 21.62 -5.86
CA VAL A 258 -11.74 20.56 -5.91
C VAL A 258 -11.87 20.01 -7.32
N ASP A 259 -11.98 20.86 -8.34
CA ASP A 259 -12.12 20.42 -9.74
C ASP A 259 -10.90 19.60 -10.18
N HIS A 260 -9.69 20.08 -9.86
CA HIS A 260 -8.46 19.33 -10.13
C HIS A 260 -8.46 17.96 -9.44
N ALA A 261 -8.81 17.90 -8.15
CA ALA A 261 -8.85 16.66 -7.40
C ALA A 261 -9.87 15.66 -7.99
N LEU A 262 -11.05 16.13 -8.40
CA LEU A 262 -12.09 15.30 -9.04
C LEU A 262 -11.66 14.73 -10.39
N GLU A 263 -10.73 15.41 -11.09
CA GLU A 263 -10.20 14.96 -12.37
C GLU A 263 -9.00 14.03 -12.20
N MET A 264 -8.05 14.40 -11.35
CA MET A 264 -6.72 13.78 -11.30
C MET A 264 -6.57 12.69 -10.25
N ARG A 265 -7.39 12.67 -9.20
CA ARG A 265 -7.20 11.68 -8.12
C ARG A 265 -7.39 10.25 -8.59
N PRO A 266 -6.50 9.33 -8.17
CA PRO A 266 -6.56 7.92 -8.58
C PRO A 266 -7.81 7.19 -8.11
N ASP A 267 -8.36 7.49 -6.92
CA ASP A 267 -9.61 6.90 -6.42
C ASP A 267 -10.81 7.24 -7.32
N MET A 268 -10.89 8.46 -7.86
CA MET A 268 -11.89 8.86 -8.86
C MET A 268 -11.71 8.09 -10.17
N GLN A 269 -10.46 7.91 -10.63
CA GLN A 269 -10.16 7.17 -11.85
C GLN A 269 -10.49 5.68 -11.68
N SER A 270 -10.18 5.09 -10.52
CA SER A 270 -10.56 3.71 -10.19
C SER A 270 -12.07 3.53 -10.21
N ALA A 271 -12.83 4.43 -9.58
CA ALA A 271 -14.30 4.36 -9.58
C ALA A 271 -14.89 4.44 -10.99
N ARG A 272 -14.33 5.28 -11.89
CA ARG A 272 -14.73 5.35 -13.31
C ARG A 272 -14.45 4.04 -14.04
N ALA A 273 -13.24 3.48 -13.88
CA ALA A 273 -12.86 2.21 -14.48
C ALA A 273 -13.78 1.05 -14.03
N ARG A 274 -14.19 1.04 -12.75
CA ARG A 274 -15.15 0.07 -12.21
C ARG A 274 -16.54 0.18 -12.83
N ILE A 275 -16.99 1.38 -13.18
CA ILE A 275 -18.24 1.58 -13.93
C ILE A 275 -18.11 0.96 -15.33
N ASP A 276 -17.00 1.20 -16.03
CA ASP A 276 -16.80 0.66 -17.38
C ASP A 276 -16.64 -0.88 -17.35
N GLN A 277 -16.01 -1.42 -16.32
CA GLN A 277 -16.01 -2.87 -16.03
C GLN A 277 -17.44 -3.39 -15.86
N ALA A 278 -18.27 -2.73 -15.03
CA ALA A 278 -19.64 -3.15 -14.75
C ALA A 278 -20.54 -3.08 -15.99
N LYS A 279 -20.38 -2.06 -16.85
CA LYS A 279 -21.07 -1.98 -18.16
C LYS A 279 -20.74 -3.17 -19.05
N LYS A 280 -19.45 -3.57 -19.12
CA LYS A 280 -19.06 -4.74 -19.91
C LYS A 280 -19.62 -6.02 -19.33
N MET A 281 -19.68 -6.15 -17.99
CA MET A 281 -20.31 -7.29 -17.32
C MET A 281 -21.80 -7.37 -17.57
N LEU A 282 -22.51 -6.23 -17.58
CA LEU A 282 -23.94 -6.19 -17.94
C LEU A 282 -24.15 -6.65 -19.38
N THR A 283 -23.38 -6.10 -20.33
CA THR A 283 -23.45 -6.54 -21.74
C THR A 283 -23.11 -8.03 -21.88
N LEU A 284 -22.14 -8.54 -21.12
CA LEU A 284 -21.82 -9.96 -21.10
C LEU A 284 -23.02 -10.79 -20.61
N ALA A 285 -23.66 -10.38 -19.50
CA ALA A 285 -24.84 -11.06 -18.95
C ALA A 285 -25.99 -11.11 -19.97
N GLU A 286 -26.22 -10.03 -20.70
CA GLU A 286 -27.22 -9.97 -21.79
C GLU A 286 -26.86 -10.93 -22.94
N ARG A 287 -25.56 -11.13 -23.23
CA ARG A 287 -25.10 -12.06 -24.27
C ARG A 287 -25.10 -13.52 -23.84
N LEU A 288 -25.22 -13.82 -22.53
CA LEU A 288 -25.36 -15.20 -22.05
C LEU A 288 -26.65 -15.89 -22.51
N VAL A 289 -27.68 -15.14 -22.92
CA VAL A 289 -28.91 -15.66 -23.51
C VAL A 289 -28.62 -16.42 -24.81
N VAL A 290 -27.63 -16.00 -25.58
CA VAL A 290 -27.23 -16.69 -26.81
C VAL A 290 -26.38 -17.90 -26.42
N PRO A 291 -26.79 -19.14 -26.79
CA PRO A 291 -26.06 -20.34 -26.39
C PRO A 291 -24.70 -20.45 -27.09
N ASP A 292 -23.74 -21.09 -26.40
CA ASP A 292 -22.50 -21.54 -27.01
C ASP A 292 -22.68 -22.84 -27.74
N ILE A 293 -21.83 -23.12 -28.71
CA ILE A 293 -21.94 -24.30 -29.58
C ILE A 293 -20.76 -25.21 -29.27
N THR A 294 -21.06 -26.48 -28.96
CA THR A 294 -20.03 -27.51 -28.86
C THR A 294 -20.01 -28.31 -30.15
N VAL A 295 -18.85 -28.38 -30.80
CA VAL A 295 -18.63 -29.18 -32.00
C VAL A 295 -17.71 -30.34 -31.65
N GLY A 296 -18.09 -31.55 -32.04
CA GLY A 296 -17.32 -32.73 -31.72
C GLY A 296 -17.21 -33.71 -32.89
N GLY A 297 -16.23 -34.60 -32.76
CA GLY A 297 -16.10 -35.77 -33.61
C GLY A 297 -16.03 -37.04 -32.76
N PHE A 298 -16.69 -38.07 -33.18
CA PHE A 298 -16.66 -39.35 -32.49
C PHE A 298 -16.40 -40.51 -33.43
N TYR A 299 -15.84 -41.56 -32.89
CA TYR A 299 -15.73 -42.85 -33.52
C TYR A 299 -16.34 -43.90 -32.57
N GLN A 300 -17.12 -44.79 -33.09
CA GLN A 300 -17.75 -45.88 -32.31
C GLN A 300 -17.46 -47.23 -32.97
N ARG A 301 -16.99 -48.14 -32.15
CA ARG A 301 -16.89 -49.56 -32.53
C ARG A 301 -17.85 -50.37 -31.67
N ASP A 302 -18.87 -50.88 -32.29
CA ASP A 302 -19.83 -51.76 -31.66
C ASP A 302 -19.57 -53.19 -32.11
N PRO A 303 -19.17 -54.12 -31.24
CA PRO A 303 -18.88 -55.50 -31.52
C PRO A 303 -20.11 -56.41 -31.31
N GLY A 304 -21.28 -56.02 -31.80
CA GLY A 304 -22.50 -56.87 -31.81
C GLY A 304 -22.31 -58.16 -32.60
N ASN A 305 -23.39 -58.75 -33.15
CA ASN A 305 -23.29 -59.90 -33.98
C ASN A 305 -22.45 -59.74 -35.25
N PHE A 306 -22.32 -58.48 -35.69
CA PHE A 306 -21.36 -58.03 -36.70
C PHE A 306 -20.58 -56.79 -36.13
N ILE A 307 -19.28 -56.79 -36.31
CA ILE A 307 -18.46 -55.60 -35.88
C ILE A 307 -18.84 -54.43 -36.79
N THR A 308 -19.56 -53.45 -36.24
CA THR A 308 -19.88 -52.20 -36.89
C THR A 308 -18.92 -51.12 -36.43
N GLN A 309 -18.42 -50.35 -37.36
CA GLN A 309 -17.59 -49.17 -37.11
C GLN A 309 -18.31 -47.97 -37.72
N SER A 310 -18.50 -46.95 -36.93
CA SER A 310 -19.12 -45.72 -37.37
C SER A 310 -18.31 -44.51 -36.84
N GLY A 311 -18.35 -43.45 -37.57
CA GLY A 311 -17.78 -42.16 -37.15
C GLY A 311 -18.70 -41.03 -37.58
N GLY A 312 -18.68 -39.98 -36.87
CA GLY A 312 -19.54 -38.83 -37.14
C GLY A 312 -19.06 -37.54 -36.49
N VAL A 313 -19.77 -36.49 -36.81
CA VAL A 313 -19.63 -35.18 -36.15
C VAL A 313 -20.87 -34.92 -35.31
N SER A 314 -20.65 -34.25 -34.16
CA SER A 314 -21.74 -33.84 -33.26
C SER A 314 -21.72 -32.31 -33.14
N ILE A 315 -22.91 -31.74 -33.08
CA ILE A 315 -23.11 -30.34 -32.73
C ILE A 315 -24.13 -30.33 -31.60
N SER A 316 -23.76 -29.72 -30.50
CA SER A 316 -24.61 -29.59 -29.30
C SER A 316 -24.65 -28.12 -28.86
N MET A 317 -25.84 -27.70 -28.47
CA MET A 317 -26.06 -26.36 -27.88
C MET A 317 -27.24 -26.44 -26.90
N PRO A 318 -27.17 -25.74 -25.74
CA PRO A 318 -28.29 -25.61 -24.83
C PRO A 318 -29.37 -24.70 -25.45
N LEU A 319 -30.65 -25.07 -25.31
CA LEU A 319 -31.78 -24.26 -25.79
C LEU A 319 -32.37 -23.50 -24.60
N PRO A 320 -32.32 -22.15 -24.58
CA PRO A 320 -32.82 -21.32 -23.48
C PRO A 320 -34.36 -21.18 -23.54
N LEU A 321 -35.09 -22.29 -23.31
CA LEU A 321 -36.54 -22.33 -23.43
C LEU A 321 -37.27 -21.77 -22.20
N TRP A 322 -36.69 -21.96 -20.99
CA TRP A 322 -37.37 -21.62 -19.74
C TRP A 322 -36.67 -20.47 -18.98
N TYR A 323 -35.35 -20.41 -19.04
CA TYR A 323 -34.54 -19.43 -18.32
C TYR A 323 -33.64 -18.70 -19.31
N GLN A 324 -33.82 -17.37 -19.41
CA GLN A 324 -33.10 -16.49 -20.33
C GLN A 324 -32.12 -15.58 -19.61
N GLN A 325 -31.53 -16.06 -18.53
CA GLN A 325 -30.47 -15.36 -17.76
C GLN A 325 -30.96 -14.10 -17.03
N GLU A 326 -32.27 -13.97 -16.74
CA GLU A 326 -32.87 -12.79 -16.11
C GLU A 326 -32.21 -12.49 -14.77
N GLY A 327 -31.84 -13.53 -13.99
CA GLY A 327 -31.13 -13.39 -12.71
C GLY A 327 -29.76 -12.77 -12.89
N GLN A 328 -28.96 -13.26 -13.86
CA GLN A 328 -27.62 -12.73 -14.15
C GLN A 328 -27.68 -11.29 -14.67
N ILE A 329 -28.64 -10.99 -15.56
CA ILE A 329 -28.85 -9.63 -16.10
C ILE A 329 -29.25 -8.69 -14.97
N SER A 330 -30.20 -9.08 -14.11
CA SER A 330 -30.63 -8.29 -12.96
C SER A 330 -29.48 -8.03 -11.98
N SER A 331 -28.70 -9.05 -11.68
CA SER A 331 -27.49 -8.94 -10.82
C SER A 331 -26.45 -7.98 -11.42
N ALA A 332 -26.14 -8.14 -12.71
CA ALA A 332 -25.18 -7.26 -13.39
C ALA A 332 -25.66 -5.82 -13.45
N ARG A 333 -26.96 -5.57 -13.64
CA ARG A 333 -27.56 -4.23 -13.60
C ARG A 333 -27.47 -3.60 -12.21
N THR A 334 -27.74 -4.40 -11.17
CA THR A 334 -27.57 -3.95 -9.78
C THR A 334 -26.12 -3.59 -9.47
N ASN A 335 -25.17 -4.38 -9.95
CA ASN A 335 -23.75 -4.10 -9.80
C ASN A 335 -23.32 -2.81 -10.51
N LEU A 336 -23.87 -2.52 -11.69
CA LEU A 336 -23.65 -1.25 -12.38
C LEU A 336 -24.20 -0.07 -11.57
N ASN A 337 -25.44 -0.17 -11.08
CA ASN A 337 -26.03 0.86 -10.24
C ASN A 337 -25.21 1.09 -8.96
N SER A 338 -24.69 0.03 -8.36
CA SER A 338 -23.81 0.12 -7.18
C SER A 338 -22.49 0.82 -7.51
N ALA A 339 -21.88 0.55 -8.66
CA ALA A 339 -20.65 1.23 -9.09
C ALA A 339 -20.89 2.72 -9.38
N GLU A 340 -22.04 3.08 -9.96
CA GLU A 340 -22.41 4.48 -10.17
C GLU A 340 -22.68 5.23 -8.86
N LEU A 341 -23.27 4.56 -7.88
CA LEU A 341 -23.47 5.12 -6.54
C LEU A 341 -22.13 5.31 -5.81
N GLU A 342 -21.22 4.35 -5.96
CA GLU A 342 -19.88 4.45 -5.40
C GLU A 342 -19.09 5.64 -5.98
N LEU A 343 -19.17 5.89 -7.28
CA LEU A 343 -18.58 7.09 -7.89
C LEU A 343 -19.16 8.38 -7.29
N LYS A 344 -20.46 8.42 -7.04
CA LYS A 344 -21.10 9.59 -6.40
C LYS A 344 -20.60 9.78 -4.96
N ARG A 345 -20.45 8.68 -4.21
CA ARG A 345 -19.91 8.69 -2.85
C ARG A 345 -18.46 9.19 -2.84
N THR A 346 -17.60 8.63 -3.68
CA THR A 346 -16.20 9.05 -3.80
C THR A 346 -16.09 10.53 -4.17
N LYS A 347 -16.93 11.01 -5.09
CA LYS A 347 -16.98 12.44 -5.43
C LYS A 347 -17.27 13.33 -4.21
N GLN A 348 -18.24 12.96 -3.38
CA GLN A 348 -18.58 13.72 -2.17
C GLN A 348 -17.45 13.66 -1.12
N GLU A 349 -16.79 12.51 -0.98
CA GLU A 349 -15.65 12.34 -0.11
C GLU A 349 -14.50 13.24 -0.54
N VAL A 350 -14.12 13.21 -1.82
CA VAL A 350 -13.06 14.07 -2.41
C VAL A 350 -13.35 15.55 -2.16
N GLN A 351 -14.57 16.02 -2.46
CA GLN A 351 -14.96 17.41 -2.23
C GLN A 351 -14.80 17.79 -0.75
N THR A 352 -15.27 16.93 0.15
CA THR A 352 -15.20 17.17 1.60
C THR A 352 -13.75 17.15 2.12
N GLU A 353 -12.93 16.23 1.63
CA GLU A 353 -11.52 16.14 2.02
C GLU A 353 -10.73 17.37 1.58
N VAL A 354 -10.88 17.81 0.33
CA VAL A 354 -10.22 19.03 -0.16
C VAL A 354 -10.65 20.25 0.64
N MET A 355 -11.96 20.43 0.88
CA MET A 355 -12.46 21.55 1.68
C MET A 355 -11.87 21.58 3.10
N LYS A 356 -11.82 20.42 3.77
CA LYS A 356 -11.21 20.29 5.11
C LYS A 356 -9.72 20.57 5.07
N ALA A 357 -9.00 20.03 4.09
CA ALA A 357 -7.56 20.20 3.96
C ALA A 357 -7.17 21.67 3.69
N VAL A 358 -7.90 22.36 2.80
CA VAL A 358 -7.72 23.80 2.52
C VAL A 358 -7.93 24.63 3.78
N SER A 359 -9.05 24.41 4.49
CA SER A 359 -9.35 25.13 5.72
C SER A 359 -8.29 24.92 6.81
N SER A 360 -7.84 23.65 6.99
CA SER A 360 -6.78 23.29 7.93
C SER A 360 -5.46 23.95 7.58
N TRP A 361 -5.08 23.92 6.29
CA TRP A 361 -3.87 24.56 5.80
C TRP A 361 -3.89 26.08 6.01
N GLN A 362 -4.96 26.76 5.61
CA GLN A 362 -5.08 28.20 5.76
C GLN A 362 -4.98 28.64 7.23
N SER A 363 -5.65 27.92 8.13
CA SER A 363 -5.59 28.15 9.57
C SER A 363 -4.17 27.94 10.11
N ALA A 364 -3.57 26.78 9.85
CA ALA A 364 -2.23 26.46 10.34
C ALA A 364 -1.15 27.41 9.81
N ASN A 365 -1.22 27.76 8.53
CA ASN A 365 -0.29 28.70 7.90
C ASN A 365 -0.43 30.13 8.48
N THR A 366 -1.65 30.59 8.74
CA THR A 366 -1.90 31.89 9.36
C THR A 366 -1.33 31.96 10.77
N ILE A 367 -1.50 30.91 11.57
CA ILE A 367 -0.95 30.83 12.92
C ILE A 367 0.57 30.80 12.86
N ALA A 368 1.17 29.98 12.00
CA ALA A 368 2.62 29.86 11.87
C ALA A 368 3.27 31.21 11.48
N LYS A 369 2.71 31.91 10.49
CA LYS A 369 3.18 33.24 10.09
C LYS A 369 3.17 34.25 11.23
N ARG A 370 2.20 34.20 12.14
CA ARG A 370 2.17 35.09 13.32
C ARG A 370 3.29 34.78 14.30
N PHE A 371 3.63 33.51 14.49
CA PHE A 371 4.76 33.11 15.33
C PHE A 371 6.10 33.53 14.71
N GLU A 372 6.32 33.27 13.43
CA GLU A 372 7.56 33.59 12.71
C GLU A 372 7.85 35.10 12.71
N ALA A 373 6.84 35.93 12.51
CA ALA A 373 7.00 37.38 12.29
C ALA A 373 7.43 38.17 13.55
N SER A 374 7.18 37.65 14.76
CA SER A 374 7.34 38.52 15.93
C SER A 374 7.60 37.85 17.28
N VAL A 375 7.42 36.54 17.41
CA VAL A 375 7.41 35.94 18.75
C VAL A 375 8.78 35.41 19.16
N ILE A 376 9.49 34.70 18.28
CA ILE A 376 10.74 33.99 18.64
C ILE A 376 11.85 34.93 19.05
N ASP A 377 12.14 35.95 18.25
CA ASP A 377 13.18 36.93 18.55
C ASP A 377 12.91 37.69 19.84
N ARG A 378 11.62 37.98 20.10
CA ARG A 378 11.23 38.75 21.30
C ARG A 378 11.35 37.90 22.55
N ILE A 379 10.91 36.63 22.52
CA ILE A 379 10.96 35.75 23.70
C ILE A 379 12.40 35.39 24.07
N GLU A 380 13.26 35.18 23.07
CA GLU A 380 14.67 34.91 23.30
C GLU A 380 15.40 36.14 23.89
N LYS A 381 15.15 37.37 23.35
CA LYS A 381 15.65 38.60 23.90
C LYS A 381 15.15 38.84 25.34
N LEU A 382 13.87 38.58 25.60
CA LEU A 382 13.28 38.71 26.93
C LEU A 382 13.98 37.77 27.92
N ARG A 383 14.13 36.49 27.60
CA ARG A 383 14.82 35.52 28.45
C ARG A 383 16.25 35.94 28.78
N LYS A 384 17.04 36.30 27.72
CA LYS A 384 18.43 36.79 27.91
C LYS A 384 18.50 38.03 28.79
N SER A 385 17.59 38.98 28.58
CA SER A 385 17.55 40.23 29.37
C SER A 385 17.21 39.95 30.83
N GLN A 386 16.26 39.07 31.12
CA GLN A 386 15.88 38.69 32.48
C GLN A 386 16.99 37.89 33.19
N ALA A 387 17.70 37.00 32.49
CA ALA A 387 18.86 36.32 33.04
C ALA A 387 19.95 37.29 33.48
N ILE A 388 20.26 38.33 32.66
CA ILE A 388 21.22 39.39 32.99
C ILE A 388 20.71 40.26 34.17
N ALA A 389 19.44 40.64 34.18
CA ALA A 389 18.83 41.41 35.26
C ALA A 389 18.88 40.67 36.59
N TYR A 390 18.64 39.37 36.60
CA TYR A 390 18.79 38.52 37.79
C TYR A 390 20.23 38.46 38.30
N GLN A 391 21.21 38.29 37.39
CA GLN A 391 22.62 38.26 37.75
C GLN A 391 23.05 39.57 38.39
N LYS A 392 22.50 40.71 37.95
CA LYS A 392 22.76 42.06 38.51
C LYS A 392 21.92 42.39 39.73
N GLY A 393 21.04 41.50 40.19
CA GLY A 393 20.13 41.71 41.31
C GLY A 393 18.98 42.68 41.04
N ALA A 394 18.69 43.00 39.77
CA ALA A 394 17.63 43.92 39.38
C ALA A 394 16.22 43.27 39.38
N ILE A 395 16.13 41.95 39.32
CA ILE A 395 14.87 41.19 39.43
C ILE A 395 15.04 40.02 40.42
N GLY A 396 13.90 39.52 40.90
CA GLY A 396 13.85 38.38 41.82
C GLY A 396 14.03 37.04 41.12
N LEU A 397 14.27 35.99 41.92
CA LEU A 397 14.38 34.61 41.44
C LEU A 397 13.08 34.12 40.77
N LEU A 398 11.91 34.53 41.29
CA LEU A 398 10.61 34.14 40.72
C LEU A 398 10.45 34.67 39.30
N ASP A 399 10.90 35.92 39.05
CA ASP A 399 10.82 36.50 37.69
C ASP A 399 11.70 35.74 36.71
N LEU A 400 12.88 35.25 37.16
CA LEU A 400 13.75 34.40 36.33
C LEU A 400 13.08 33.05 36.03
N ILE A 401 12.54 32.39 37.05
CA ILE A 401 11.84 31.08 36.86
C ILE A 401 10.66 31.24 35.90
N ASP A 402 9.86 32.31 36.07
CA ASP A 402 8.73 32.57 35.17
C ASP A 402 9.19 32.89 33.73
N ALA A 403 10.32 33.56 33.56
CA ALA A 403 10.91 33.76 32.23
C ALA A 403 11.33 32.47 31.55
N GLU A 404 12.04 31.58 32.26
CA GLU A 404 12.44 30.28 31.72
C GLU A 404 11.22 29.40 31.39
N ARG A 405 10.21 29.40 32.23
CA ARG A 405 8.96 28.67 32.00
C ARG A 405 8.22 29.18 30.75
N ASN A 406 8.06 30.51 30.63
CA ASN A 406 7.41 31.15 29.50
C ASN A 406 8.18 30.88 28.20
N TYR A 407 9.52 30.98 28.23
CA TYR A 407 10.37 30.65 27.08
C TYR A 407 10.14 29.21 26.62
N LYS A 408 10.19 28.25 27.54
CA LYS A 408 9.93 26.83 27.23
C LYS A 408 8.57 26.64 26.57
N ILE A 409 7.49 27.16 27.16
CA ILE A 409 6.13 27.04 26.63
C ILE A 409 6.05 27.61 25.21
N MET A 410 6.57 28.81 24.99
CA MET A 410 6.52 29.46 23.68
C MET A 410 7.33 28.73 22.61
N MET A 411 8.46 28.12 22.97
CA MET A 411 9.26 27.32 22.03
C MET A 411 8.53 26.00 21.67
N LEU A 412 7.87 25.36 22.62
CA LEU A 412 7.05 24.17 22.36
C LEU A 412 5.86 24.51 21.46
N ASP A 413 5.18 25.62 21.71
CA ASP A 413 4.06 26.10 20.89
C ASP A 413 4.52 26.45 19.46
N TYR A 414 5.67 27.07 19.32
CA TYR A 414 6.26 27.39 18.02
C TYR A 414 6.55 26.15 17.19
N TYR A 415 7.30 25.18 17.73
CA TYR A 415 7.60 23.95 16.98
C TYR A 415 6.36 23.11 16.71
N THR A 416 5.41 23.09 17.65
CA THR A 416 4.11 22.45 17.43
C THR A 416 3.34 23.09 16.29
N THR A 417 3.38 24.43 16.21
CA THR A 417 2.73 25.20 15.13
C THR A 417 3.38 24.92 13.78
N LEU A 418 4.73 24.85 13.71
CA LEU A 418 5.44 24.49 12.48
C LEU A 418 5.09 23.06 12.03
N ALA A 419 5.06 22.09 12.95
CA ALA A 419 4.71 20.73 12.66
C ALA A 419 3.24 20.60 12.18
N ASN A 420 2.33 21.34 12.80
CA ASN A 420 0.92 21.36 12.39
C ASN A 420 0.76 21.98 10.99
N ARG A 421 1.48 23.06 10.68
CA ARG A 421 1.53 23.63 9.33
C ARG A 421 2.02 22.61 8.32
N SER A 422 3.12 21.92 8.62
CA SER A 422 3.72 20.92 7.72
C SER A 422 2.80 19.74 7.48
N ARG A 423 2.13 19.23 8.52
CA ARG A 423 1.14 18.17 8.39
C ARG A 423 -0.09 18.61 7.60
N ALA A 424 -0.60 19.82 7.87
CA ALA A 424 -1.73 20.37 7.11
C ALA A 424 -1.38 20.58 5.63
N TRP A 425 -0.13 20.91 5.32
CA TRP A 425 0.37 20.99 3.96
C TRP A 425 0.41 19.61 3.30
N ALA A 426 0.94 18.59 3.99
CA ALA A 426 0.95 17.21 3.51
C ALA A 426 -0.47 16.67 3.27
N ASP A 427 -1.42 16.99 4.16
CA ASP A 427 -2.83 16.62 4.01
C ASP A 427 -3.48 17.32 2.79
N LEU A 428 -3.11 18.58 2.53
CA LEU A 428 -3.58 19.31 1.35
C LEU A 428 -3.03 18.70 0.05
N LEU A 429 -1.76 18.36 -0.01
CA LEU A 429 -1.14 17.68 -1.16
C LEU A 429 -1.82 16.33 -1.43
N MET A 430 -2.08 15.56 -0.38
CA MET A 430 -2.81 14.30 -0.49
C MET A 430 -4.24 14.52 -1.04
N ALA A 431 -4.99 15.47 -0.49
CA ALA A 431 -6.35 15.76 -0.91
C ALA A 431 -6.43 16.32 -2.34
N TYR A 432 -5.47 17.13 -2.73
CA TYR A 432 -5.33 17.69 -4.08
C TYR A 432 -5.02 16.63 -5.14
N GLY A 433 -4.39 15.52 -4.74
CA GLY A 433 -4.01 14.46 -5.68
C GLY A 433 -2.66 14.72 -6.35
N GLU A 434 -1.69 15.29 -5.59
CA GLU A 434 -0.33 15.45 -6.10
C GLU A 434 0.19 14.12 -6.69
N GLU A 435 0.81 14.18 -7.87
CA GLU A 435 1.34 13.00 -8.54
C GLU A 435 2.38 12.30 -7.65
N THR A 436 2.05 11.09 -7.26
CA THR A 436 3.02 10.20 -6.64
C THR A 436 3.94 9.63 -7.72
N GLN A 437 5.26 9.74 -7.55
CA GLN A 437 6.27 9.23 -8.50
C GLN A 437 6.29 7.69 -8.54
N VAL A 438 5.15 7.04 -8.61
CA VAL A 438 5.06 5.60 -8.77
C VAL A 438 5.26 5.25 -10.23
N LYS A 439 6.48 4.86 -10.62
CA LYS A 439 6.69 4.15 -11.88
C LYS A 439 6.08 2.75 -11.73
N LEU A 440 4.93 2.54 -12.40
CA LEU A 440 4.21 1.25 -12.49
C LEU A 440 4.91 0.28 -13.44
#